data_ebbb930671b3dcd9d92ad4fe8f381ad8
#
_entry.id   ebbb930671b3dcd9d92ad4fe8f381ad8
#
_cell.length_a   1.000
_cell.length_b   1.000
_cell.length_c   1.000
_cell.angle_alpha   90.00
_cell.angle_beta   90.00
_cell.angle_gamma   90.00
#
_symmetry.space_group_name_H-M   'P 1'
#
loop_
_entity.id
_entity.type
_entity.pdbx_description
1 polymer ?
#
loop_
_entity_poly.entity_id
_entity_poly.type
_entity_poly.pdbx_seq_one_letter_code
_entity_poly.pdbx_strand_id
1 'polypeptide(L)'
;MAADGANKDDAVAMVKKAVAFIKEQGAEKAYPEITNKAGKFIDRDLYVFVYQLDGRVLAHGSNEKFVGKDMSDAQDVDGKLYVKERVELAAKQPSFWQDYKFVNPVTKKVEPKEMYCEKLDNTAVCSGIYKS
;
A
#
# COMPACT_ATOMS: atom_id res chain seq x y z
N MET A 1 -10.77 -8.58 18.96
CA MET A 1 -10.67 -9.63 17.98
C MET A 1 -10.49 -9.05 16.58
N ALA A 2 -9.59 -9.61 15.82
CA ALA A 2 -9.30 -9.09 14.49
C ALA A 2 -10.34 -9.47 13.44
N ALA A 3 -11.49 -9.97 13.86
CA ALA A 3 -12.52 -10.49 12.96
C ALA A 3 -13.05 -9.46 11.97
N ASP A 4 -13.02 -8.17 12.34
CA ASP A 4 -13.56 -7.11 11.51
C ASP A 4 -12.54 -6.55 10.51
N GLY A 5 -11.28 -6.95 10.65
CA GLY A 5 -10.23 -6.52 9.73
C GLY A 5 -10.10 -7.45 8.54
N ALA A 6 -9.40 -6.98 7.53
CA ALA A 6 -9.08 -7.79 6.37
C ALA A 6 -7.99 -8.81 6.71
N ASN A 7 -7.95 -9.93 6.00
CA ASN A 7 -6.93 -10.96 6.17
C ASN A 7 -5.92 -10.92 5.01
N LYS A 8 -4.89 -11.77 5.09
CA LYS A 8 -3.83 -11.82 4.08
C LYS A 8 -4.35 -12.13 2.68
N ASP A 9 -5.30 -13.04 2.55
CA ASP A 9 -5.89 -13.38 1.26
C ASP A 9 -6.61 -12.18 0.66
N ASP A 10 -7.26 -11.38 1.50
CA ASP A 10 -7.92 -10.14 1.07
C ASP A 10 -6.89 -9.15 0.52
N ALA A 11 -5.73 -9.03 1.17
CA ALA A 11 -4.68 -8.12 0.72
C ALA A 11 -4.12 -8.54 -0.64
N VAL A 12 -3.85 -9.83 -0.82
CA VAL A 12 -3.34 -10.34 -2.10
C VAL A 12 -4.38 -10.10 -3.21
N ALA A 13 -5.64 -10.42 -2.95
CA ALA A 13 -6.71 -10.22 -3.92
C ALA A 13 -6.86 -8.76 -4.30
N MET A 14 -6.77 -7.86 -3.32
CA MET A 14 -6.89 -6.42 -3.56
C MET A 14 -5.75 -5.90 -4.43
N VAL A 15 -4.51 -6.34 -4.17
CA VAL A 15 -3.35 -5.95 -4.98
C VAL A 15 -3.50 -6.44 -6.41
N LYS A 16 -3.91 -7.69 -6.60
CA LYS A 16 -4.11 -8.25 -7.94
C LYS A 16 -5.19 -7.50 -8.70
N LYS A 17 -6.27 -7.14 -8.03
CA LYS A 17 -7.35 -6.32 -8.60
C LYS A 17 -6.82 -4.96 -9.02
N ALA A 18 -6.02 -4.31 -8.18
CA ALA A 18 -5.44 -3.01 -8.49
C ALA A 18 -4.47 -3.08 -9.66
N VAL A 19 -3.60 -4.10 -9.69
CA VAL A 19 -2.66 -4.31 -10.80
C VAL A 19 -3.41 -4.47 -12.11
N ALA A 20 -4.46 -5.30 -12.13
CA ALA A 20 -5.26 -5.52 -13.32
C ALA A 20 -5.94 -4.21 -13.77
N PHE A 21 -6.45 -3.43 -12.84
CA PHE A 21 -7.10 -2.16 -13.13
C PHE A 21 -6.12 -1.14 -13.72
N ILE A 22 -4.91 -1.06 -13.17
CA ILE A 22 -3.88 -0.17 -13.69
C ILE A 22 -3.51 -0.56 -15.12
N LYS A 23 -3.33 -1.86 -15.39
CA LYS A 23 -3.00 -2.35 -16.72
C LYS A 23 -4.12 -2.06 -17.73
N GLU A 24 -5.35 -2.20 -17.30
CA GLU A 24 -6.52 -2.03 -18.17
C GLU A 24 -6.84 -0.57 -18.45
N GLN A 25 -6.80 0.28 -17.42
CA GLN A 25 -7.25 1.66 -17.50
C GLN A 25 -6.11 2.67 -17.70
N GLY A 26 -4.88 2.26 -17.42
CA GLY A 26 -3.73 3.16 -17.42
C GLY A 26 -3.58 3.91 -16.11
N ALA A 27 -2.36 4.35 -15.83
CA ALA A 27 -2.01 4.99 -14.56
C ALA A 27 -2.81 6.28 -14.31
N GLU A 28 -3.03 7.09 -15.34
CA GLU A 28 -3.72 8.37 -15.20
C GLU A 28 -5.16 8.21 -14.67
N LYS A 29 -5.84 7.14 -15.06
CA LYS A 29 -7.19 6.86 -14.58
C LYS A 29 -7.18 6.05 -13.29
N ALA A 30 -6.24 5.14 -13.17
CA ALA A 30 -6.21 4.20 -12.05
C ALA A 30 -5.80 4.85 -10.74
N TYR A 31 -4.78 5.70 -10.75
CA TYR A 31 -4.26 6.27 -9.51
C TYR A 31 -5.26 7.16 -8.78
N PRO A 32 -6.01 8.05 -9.44
CA PRO A 32 -7.06 8.78 -8.74
C PRO A 32 -8.14 7.89 -8.14
N GLU A 33 -8.48 6.80 -8.82
CA GLU A 33 -9.48 5.85 -8.30
C GLU A 33 -8.96 5.10 -7.08
N ILE A 34 -7.68 4.70 -7.09
CA ILE A 34 -7.06 4.05 -5.95
C ILE A 34 -6.99 5.00 -4.75
N THR A 35 -6.72 6.27 -4.99
CA THR A 35 -6.62 7.30 -3.94
C THR A 35 -8.00 7.68 -3.38
N ASN A 36 -9.06 7.40 -4.12
CA ASN A 36 -10.42 7.76 -3.72
C ASN A 36 -10.87 6.92 -2.51
N LYS A 37 -11.08 7.58 -1.37
CA LYS A 37 -11.52 6.90 -0.13
C LYS A 37 -12.89 6.24 -0.24
N ALA A 38 -13.71 6.69 -1.16
CA ALA A 38 -15.03 6.10 -1.42
C ALA A 38 -15.02 5.15 -2.61
N GLY A 39 -13.85 4.83 -3.13
CA GLY A 39 -13.69 4.01 -4.33
C GLY A 39 -13.67 2.51 -4.03
N LYS A 40 -13.40 1.75 -5.06
CA LYS A 40 -13.47 0.28 -5.02
C LYS A 40 -12.21 -0.41 -4.50
N PHE A 41 -11.18 0.36 -4.14
CA PHE A 41 -9.93 -0.18 -3.60
C PHE A 41 -9.80 0.06 -2.11
N ILE A 42 -10.94 0.10 -1.43
CA ILE A 42 -11.06 0.24 0.03
C ILE A 42 -11.97 -0.88 0.51
N ASP A 43 -11.55 -1.60 1.55
CA ASP A 43 -12.37 -2.62 2.19
C ASP A 43 -12.00 -2.69 3.67
N ARG A 44 -12.87 -2.16 4.54
CA ARG A 44 -12.62 -2.10 5.98
C ARG A 44 -11.36 -1.28 6.26
N ASP A 45 -10.32 -1.87 6.85
CA ASP A 45 -9.03 -1.18 7.07
C ASP A 45 -8.02 -1.43 5.95
N LEU A 46 -8.42 -2.15 4.90
CA LEU A 46 -7.59 -2.46 3.75
C LEU A 46 -7.71 -1.34 2.71
N TYR A 47 -6.59 -0.89 2.20
CA TYR A 47 -6.55 0.08 1.10
C TYR A 47 -5.31 -0.18 0.25
N VAL A 48 -5.35 0.31 -1.00
CA VAL A 48 -4.22 0.16 -1.93
C VAL A 48 -3.40 1.44 -1.93
N PHE A 49 -2.11 1.29 -2.08
CA PHE A 49 -1.22 2.41 -2.36
C PHE A 49 -0.17 1.97 -3.37
N VAL A 50 0.37 2.94 -4.10
CA VAL A 50 1.34 2.69 -5.16
C VAL A 50 2.53 3.62 -4.97
N TYR A 51 3.72 3.04 -4.97
CA TYR A 51 4.98 3.79 -4.88
C TYR A 51 5.78 3.62 -6.15
N GLN A 52 6.37 4.71 -6.61
CA GLN A 52 7.43 4.63 -7.62
C GLN A 52 8.68 4.11 -6.93
N LEU A 53 9.54 3.41 -7.66
CA LEU A 53 10.71 2.76 -7.06
C LEU A 53 11.81 3.73 -6.61
N ASP A 54 11.57 5.03 -6.72
CA ASP A 54 12.43 6.07 -6.11
C ASP A 54 11.91 6.54 -4.75
N GLY A 55 10.78 5.99 -4.29
CA GLY A 55 10.18 6.37 -3.00
C GLY A 55 9.04 7.36 -3.08
N ARG A 56 8.67 7.83 -4.28
CA ARG A 56 7.58 8.79 -4.45
C ARG A 56 6.23 8.08 -4.45
N VAL A 57 5.27 8.64 -3.74
CA VAL A 57 3.91 8.09 -3.68
C VAL A 57 3.13 8.50 -4.92
N LEU A 58 2.55 7.53 -5.62
CA LEU A 58 1.75 7.79 -6.82
C LEU A 58 0.25 7.70 -6.54
N ALA A 59 -0.16 6.88 -5.57
CA ALA A 59 -1.55 6.74 -5.14
C ALA A 59 -1.57 6.27 -3.70
N HIS A 60 -2.57 6.68 -2.92
CA HIS A 60 -2.68 6.27 -1.53
C HIS A 60 -4.12 6.34 -1.05
N GLY A 61 -4.71 5.18 -0.79
CA GLY A 61 -6.13 5.06 -0.48
C GLY A 61 -6.53 5.57 0.90
N SER A 62 -5.61 5.71 1.84
CA SER A 62 -5.96 6.20 3.17
C SER A 62 -5.63 7.68 3.38
N ASN A 63 -4.70 8.23 2.59
CA ASN A 63 -4.32 9.64 2.76
C ASN A 63 -3.79 10.23 1.46
N GLU A 64 -4.64 10.97 0.78
CA GLU A 64 -4.29 11.60 -0.49
C GLU A 64 -3.17 12.64 -0.36
N LYS A 65 -2.91 13.14 0.84
CA LYS A 65 -1.85 14.13 1.08
C LYS A 65 -0.46 13.56 0.84
N PHE A 66 -0.31 12.23 0.88
CA PHE A 66 0.97 11.59 0.57
C PHE A 66 1.29 11.58 -0.92
N VAL A 67 0.26 11.69 -1.78
CA VAL A 67 0.46 11.59 -3.23
C VAL A 67 1.40 12.70 -3.71
N GLY A 68 2.41 12.31 -4.46
CA GLY A 68 3.43 13.22 -4.98
C GLY A 68 4.63 13.45 -4.08
N LYS A 69 4.58 12.96 -2.85
CA LYS A 69 5.69 13.15 -1.90
C LYS A 69 6.73 12.03 -2.04
N ASP A 70 7.98 12.42 -1.85
CA ASP A 70 9.08 11.47 -1.71
C ASP A 70 9.12 11.03 -0.25
N MET A 71 8.86 9.75 -0.01
CA MET A 71 8.81 9.17 1.33
C MET A 71 10.01 8.27 1.62
N SER A 72 11.07 8.38 0.81
CA SER A 72 12.22 7.47 0.92
C SER A 72 12.90 7.50 2.28
N ASP A 73 12.84 8.61 2.99
CA ASP A 73 13.44 8.75 4.33
C ASP A 73 12.44 8.54 5.46
N ALA A 74 11.20 8.16 5.15
CA ALA A 74 10.18 7.98 6.17
C ALA A 74 10.50 6.80 7.07
N GLN A 75 10.25 6.99 8.37
CA GLN A 75 10.47 5.97 9.39
C GLN A 75 9.15 5.66 10.09
N ASP A 76 8.99 4.41 10.50
CA ASP A 76 7.87 4.07 11.38
C ASP A 76 8.22 4.41 12.84
N VAL A 77 7.32 4.10 13.77
CA VAL A 77 7.52 4.45 15.19
C VAL A 77 8.73 3.77 15.82
N ASP A 78 9.24 2.71 15.21
CA ASP A 78 10.43 1.98 15.68
C ASP A 78 11.69 2.43 14.96
N GLY A 79 11.60 3.46 14.10
CA GLY A 79 12.75 3.95 13.35
C GLY A 79 13.07 3.16 12.09
N LYS A 80 12.20 2.25 11.70
CA LYS A 80 12.40 1.45 10.49
C LYS A 80 12.16 2.31 9.25
N LEU A 81 13.13 2.32 8.33
CA LEU A 81 13.02 3.00 7.04
C LEU A 81 12.21 2.11 6.09
N TYR A 82 10.91 2.09 6.28
CA TYR A 82 10.03 1.11 5.64
C TYR A 82 9.88 1.34 4.13
N VAL A 83 9.91 2.57 3.67
CA VAL A 83 9.82 2.86 2.23
C VAL A 83 11.11 2.45 1.53
N LYS A 84 12.26 2.73 2.13
CA LYS A 84 13.56 2.34 1.60
C LYS A 84 13.66 0.82 1.48
N GLU A 85 13.26 0.09 2.50
CA GLU A 85 13.22 -1.37 2.48
C GLU A 85 12.30 -1.88 1.37
N ARG A 86 11.12 -1.27 1.22
CA ARG A 86 10.12 -1.63 0.20
C ARG A 86 10.70 -1.51 -1.20
N VAL A 87 11.40 -0.40 -1.47
CA VAL A 87 12.02 -0.17 -2.77
C VAL A 87 13.09 -1.21 -3.05
N GLU A 88 13.90 -1.53 -2.04
CA GLU A 88 14.94 -2.55 -2.17
C GLU A 88 14.34 -3.94 -2.44
N LEU A 89 13.27 -4.30 -1.75
CA LEU A 89 12.58 -5.57 -1.98
C LEU A 89 11.99 -5.63 -3.38
N ALA A 90 11.37 -4.55 -3.84
CA ALA A 90 10.77 -4.47 -5.18
C ALA A 90 11.83 -4.58 -6.28
N ALA A 91 13.05 -4.13 -6.02
CA ALA A 91 14.14 -4.26 -6.98
C ALA A 91 14.60 -5.71 -7.15
N LYS A 92 14.37 -6.56 -6.15
CA LYS A 92 14.87 -7.94 -6.13
C LYS A 92 13.81 -9.00 -6.42
N GLN A 93 12.53 -8.70 -6.16
CA GLN A 93 11.46 -9.68 -6.21
C GLN A 93 10.24 -9.13 -6.92
N PRO A 94 9.52 -9.96 -7.71
CA PRO A 94 8.29 -9.51 -8.37
C PRO A 94 7.13 -9.33 -7.40
N SER A 95 7.17 -9.98 -6.24
CA SER A 95 6.19 -9.81 -5.17
C SER A 95 6.86 -10.10 -3.83
N PHE A 96 6.34 -9.50 -2.77
CA PHE A 96 6.94 -9.67 -1.45
C PHE A 96 5.97 -9.24 -0.36
N TRP A 97 6.25 -9.68 0.88
CA TRP A 97 5.60 -9.21 2.09
C TRP A 97 6.56 -8.35 2.89
N GLN A 98 6.01 -7.35 3.58
CA GLN A 98 6.80 -6.45 4.42
C GLN A 98 6.05 -6.15 5.71
N ASP A 99 6.75 -6.17 6.84
CA ASP A 99 6.20 -5.81 8.14
C ASP A 99 6.68 -4.41 8.51
N TYR A 100 5.78 -3.59 9.03
CA TYR A 100 6.11 -2.29 9.61
C TYR A 100 4.92 -1.82 10.45
N LYS A 101 5.03 -0.66 11.08
CA LYS A 101 3.94 -0.08 11.85
C LYS A 101 3.41 1.16 11.15
N PHE A 102 2.10 1.29 11.12
CA PHE A 102 1.46 2.42 10.46
C PHE A 102 0.10 2.69 11.07
N VAL A 103 -0.42 3.91 10.86
CA VAL A 103 -1.72 4.27 11.39
C VAL A 103 -2.83 3.52 10.66
N ASN A 104 -3.70 2.87 11.41
CA ASN A 104 -4.89 2.21 10.88
C ASN A 104 -5.96 3.27 10.61
N PRO A 105 -6.48 3.39 9.38
CA PRO A 105 -7.46 4.44 9.07
C PRO A 105 -8.79 4.29 9.80
N VAL A 106 -9.11 3.09 10.28
CA VAL A 106 -10.36 2.83 11.02
C VAL A 106 -10.20 3.16 12.49
N THR A 107 -9.15 2.64 13.14
CA THR A 107 -8.94 2.83 14.58
C THR A 107 -8.24 4.14 14.92
N LYS A 108 -7.55 4.75 13.97
CA LYS A 108 -6.73 5.96 14.12
C LYS A 108 -5.52 5.74 15.02
N LYS A 109 -5.15 4.50 15.26
CA LYS A 109 -4.00 4.13 16.10
C LYS A 109 -2.89 3.54 15.24
N VAL A 110 -1.65 3.72 15.68
CA VAL A 110 -0.50 3.06 15.05
C VAL A 110 -0.53 1.59 15.47
N GLU A 111 -0.54 0.71 14.49
CA GLU A 111 -0.65 -0.74 14.69
C GLU A 111 0.35 -1.47 13.82
N PRO A 112 0.77 -2.68 14.22
CA PRO A 112 1.59 -3.52 13.35
C PRO A 112 0.83 -3.82 12.06
N LYS A 113 1.55 -3.75 10.94
CA LYS A 113 0.97 -3.96 9.62
C LYS A 113 1.81 -4.96 8.83
N GLU A 114 1.15 -5.87 8.14
CA GLU A 114 1.78 -6.80 7.23
C GLU A 114 1.25 -6.54 5.84
N MET A 115 2.16 -6.17 4.93
CA MET A 115 1.81 -5.63 3.63
C MET A 115 2.31 -6.52 2.51
N TYR A 116 1.45 -6.73 1.51
CA TYR A 116 1.79 -7.45 0.28
C TYR A 116 1.96 -6.45 -0.86
N CYS A 117 3.01 -6.62 -1.65
CA CYS A 117 3.27 -5.79 -2.83
C CYS A 117 3.53 -6.66 -4.05
N GLU A 118 3.12 -6.15 -5.21
CA GLU A 118 3.55 -6.67 -6.52
C GLU A 118 4.23 -5.56 -7.29
N LYS A 119 5.34 -5.89 -7.91
CA LYS A 119 6.04 -4.96 -8.79
C LYS A 119 5.29 -4.87 -10.13
N LEU A 120 5.06 -3.66 -10.58
CA LEU A 120 4.46 -3.39 -11.88
C LEU A 120 5.29 -2.28 -12.54
N ASP A 121 6.11 -2.65 -13.53
CA ASP A 121 7.05 -1.74 -14.18
C ASP A 121 7.95 -1.07 -13.13
N ASN A 122 7.96 0.26 -13.04
CA ASN A 122 8.75 1.02 -12.08
C ASN A 122 8.00 1.30 -10.77
N THR A 123 6.97 0.53 -10.47
CA THR A 123 6.14 0.78 -9.30
C THR A 123 5.98 -0.46 -8.43
N ALA A 124 5.63 -0.25 -7.18
CA ALA A 124 5.17 -1.30 -6.27
C ALA A 124 3.71 -1.00 -5.91
N VAL A 125 2.82 -1.93 -6.21
CA VAL A 125 1.39 -1.84 -5.90
C VAL A 125 1.15 -2.66 -4.64
N CYS A 126 0.66 -2.04 -3.60
CA CYS A 126 0.68 -2.62 -2.26
C CYS A 126 -0.65 -2.49 -1.53
N SER A 127 -0.92 -3.44 -0.66
CA SER A 127 -2.01 -3.39 0.30
C SER A 127 -1.64 -4.25 1.50
N GLY A 128 -2.04 -3.86 2.70
CA GLY A 128 -1.64 -4.59 3.89
C GLY A 128 -2.71 -4.67 4.94
N ILE A 129 -2.58 -5.68 5.78
CA ILE A 129 -3.48 -5.91 6.89
C ILE A 129 -2.86 -5.40 8.18
N TYR A 130 -3.71 -4.97 9.09
CA TYR A 130 -3.28 -4.57 10.43
C TYR A 130 -3.46 -5.75 11.37
N LYS A 131 -2.48 -5.95 12.22
CA LYS A 131 -2.49 -7.02 13.22
C LYS A 131 -2.83 -6.41 14.57
N SER A 132 -3.72 -7.03 15.29
CA SER A 132 -4.11 -6.56 16.60
C SER A 132 -3.28 -7.21 17.71
#